data_9ed77c0e2fa0336afa8b081750c4b47d
#
_entry.id   9ed77c0e2fa0336afa8b081750c4b47d
#
_cell.length_a   1.000
_cell.length_b   1.000
_cell.length_c   1.000
_cell.angle_alpha   90.00
_cell.angle_beta   90.00
_cell.angle_gamma   90.00
#
_symmetry.space_group_name_H-M   'P 1'
#
loop_
_entity.id
_entity.type
_entity.pdbx_description
1 polymer ?
#
loop_
_entity_poly.entity_id
_entity_poly.type
_entity_poly.pdbx_seq_one_letter_code
_entity_poly.pdbx_strand_id
1 'polypeptide(L)'
;MTTLSADEMARVRAECLDNVLAVGATPYFNVRAVYDVIQQYVVGSSVTPTSCATSVSAAGPAVLTLASVSGLSVGTRVQLDVDGARETVTVRAVSGLTISVVCRKTHEGTYPVEVESALTLVRGVLADLAALEHVSTIDAFNALGLRRVDEVEWSDRGQLALVEQARRTLRARLASMCGLSQIVAMAGGPT
;
A
#
# COMPACT_ATOMS: atom_id res chain seq x y z
N MET A 1 -0.47 16.32 1.32
CA MET A 1 -0.12 16.18 2.75
C MET A 1 1.18 15.43 2.87
N THR A 2 2.14 15.92 3.61
CA THR A 2 3.50 15.35 3.74
C THR A 2 3.64 14.30 4.85
N THR A 3 2.58 14.04 5.60
CA THR A 3 2.57 13.11 6.74
C THR A 3 1.34 12.22 6.69
N LEU A 4 1.38 11.08 7.38
CA LEU A 4 0.21 10.24 7.60
C LEU A 4 -0.85 11.00 8.42
N SER A 5 -2.12 10.79 8.10
CA SER A 5 -3.23 11.26 8.93
C SER A 5 -3.30 10.50 10.26
N ALA A 6 -4.08 11.01 11.21
CA ALA A 6 -4.29 10.32 12.49
C ALA A 6 -4.91 8.92 12.30
N ASP A 7 -5.84 8.80 11.35
CA ASP A 7 -6.50 7.52 11.04
C ASP A 7 -5.54 6.52 10.36
N GLU A 8 -4.72 7.00 9.40
CA GLU A 8 -3.67 6.19 8.78
C GLU A 8 -2.66 5.69 9.83
N MET A 9 -2.26 6.56 10.76
CA MET A 9 -1.37 6.21 11.88
C MET A 9 -1.99 5.17 12.82
N ALA A 10 -3.25 5.34 13.18
CA ALA A 10 -3.99 4.39 14.01
C ALA A 10 -4.07 3.03 13.31
N ARG A 11 -4.29 3.04 12.00
CA ARG A 11 -4.35 1.81 11.20
C ARG A 11 -2.99 1.12 11.08
N VAL A 12 -1.90 1.85 10.82
CA VAL A 12 -0.53 1.28 10.84
C VAL A 12 -0.27 0.61 12.19
N ARG A 13 -0.67 1.24 13.29
CA ARG A 13 -0.52 0.69 14.62
C ARG A 13 -1.33 -0.61 14.78
N ALA A 14 -2.61 -0.61 14.44
CA ALA A 14 -3.47 -1.78 14.53
C ALA A 14 -2.90 -2.97 13.74
N GLU A 15 -2.46 -2.72 12.50
CA GLU A 15 -1.94 -3.77 11.63
C GLU A 15 -0.56 -4.32 12.07
N CYS A 16 0.28 -3.48 12.69
CA CYS A 16 1.66 -3.86 13.00
C CYS A 16 1.91 -4.17 14.47
N LEU A 17 1.18 -3.55 15.40
CA LEU A 17 1.52 -3.58 16.83
C LEU A 17 0.47 -4.27 17.72
N ASP A 18 -0.82 -4.21 17.39
CA ASP A 18 -1.85 -4.77 18.27
C ASP A 18 -1.71 -6.30 18.41
N ASN A 19 -1.22 -6.99 17.38
CA ASN A 19 -0.89 -8.41 17.48
C ASN A 19 0.34 -8.69 18.36
N VAL A 20 1.28 -7.78 18.48
CA VAL A 20 2.47 -7.90 19.32
C VAL A 20 2.12 -7.59 20.78
N LEU A 21 1.23 -6.62 21.01
CA LEU A 21 0.77 -6.24 22.34
C LEU A 21 -0.18 -7.29 22.94
N ALA A 22 -0.93 -8.03 22.11
CA ALA A 22 -1.80 -9.12 22.58
C ALA A 22 -1.05 -10.34 23.14
N VAL A 23 0.24 -10.49 22.83
CA VAL A 23 1.07 -11.63 23.29
C VAL A 23 1.76 -11.37 24.65
N GLY A 24 1.31 -10.36 25.41
CA GLY A 24 1.80 -10.13 26.78
C GLY A 24 3.10 -9.31 26.89
N ALA A 25 3.48 -8.65 25.82
CA ALA A 25 4.57 -7.67 25.89
C ALA A 25 4.14 -6.46 26.72
N THR A 26 4.91 -6.20 27.74
CA THR A 26 4.75 -5.24 28.82
C THR A 26 4.27 -3.83 28.37
N PRO A 27 3.53 -3.11 29.22
CA PRO A 27 2.83 -1.86 28.94
C PRO A 27 3.72 -0.62 28.74
N TYR A 28 4.97 -0.78 28.39
CA TYR A 28 5.94 0.32 28.31
C TYR A 28 6.07 0.98 26.92
N PHE A 29 5.26 0.59 25.93
CA PHE A 29 5.28 1.31 24.65
C PHE A 29 4.55 2.64 24.79
N ASN A 30 5.34 3.72 24.87
CA ASN A 30 4.80 5.06 24.72
C ASN A 30 4.25 5.22 23.28
N VAL A 31 2.93 5.22 23.17
CA VAL A 31 2.22 5.36 21.87
C VAL A 31 2.72 6.55 21.08
N ARG A 32 3.08 7.65 21.75
CA ARG A 32 3.65 8.83 21.11
C ARG A 32 5.01 8.56 20.49
N ALA A 33 5.88 7.84 21.19
CA ALA A 33 7.20 7.47 20.65
C ALA A 33 7.09 6.59 19.41
N VAL A 34 6.10 5.68 19.36
CA VAL A 34 5.82 4.87 18.17
C VAL A 34 5.36 5.76 17.01
N TYR A 35 4.50 6.74 17.25
CA TYR A 35 4.07 7.69 16.23
C TYR A 35 5.21 8.54 15.71
N ASP A 36 6.09 9.00 16.58
CA ASP A 36 7.27 9.78 16.21
C ASP A 36 8.22 8.96 15.32
N VAL A 37 8.43 7.67 15.63
CA VAL A 37 9.21 6.74 14.79
C VAL A 37 8.56 6.55 13.43
N ILE A 38 7.27 6.25 13.36
CA ILE A 38 6.54 6.09 12.11
C ILE A 38 6.66 7.35 11.25
N GLN A 39 6.43 8.52 11.83
CA GLN A 39 6.52 9.79 11.11
C GLN A 39 7.94 10.06 10.62
N GLN A 40 8.96 9.74 11.40
CA GLN A 40 10.35 9.91 11.00
C GLN A 40 10.71 9.08 9.77
N TYR A 41 10.22 7.84 9.67
CA TYR A 41 10.47 6.95 8.54
C TYR A 41 9.59 7.25 7.32
N VAL A 42 8.39 7.78 7.53
CA VAL A 42 7.38 8.00 6.48
C VAL A 42 7.40 9.43 5.92
N VAL A 43 8.22 10.34 6.48
CA VAL A 43 8.37 11.69 5.93
C VAL A 43 8.90 11.61 4.50
N GLY A 44 7.99 11.75 3.56
CA GLY A 44 8.33 11.83 2.13
C GLY A 44 8.64 13.25 1.71
N SER A 45 9.50 13.40 0.72
CA SER A 45 9.65 14.67 0.01
C SER A 45 8.28 15.13 -0.51
N SER A 46 7.92 16.37 -0.22
CA SER A 46 6.66 16.96 -0.66
C SER A 46 6.69 17.20 -2.17
N VAL A 47 6.39 16.17 -2.94
CA VAL A 47 6.05 16.37 -4.34
C VAL A 47 4.56 16.59 -4.41
N THR A 48 4.17 17.72 -4.99
CA THR A 48 2.77 18.05 -5.19
C THR A 48 2.15 16.97 -6.09
N PRO A 49 1.07 16.31 -5.66
CA PRO A 49 0.36 15.37 -6.51
C PRO A 49 -0.06 16.08 -7.79
N THR A 50 0.05 15.40 -8.91
CA THR A 50 -0.43 15.89 -10.20
C THR A 50 -1.52 14.97 -10.73
N SER A 51 -2.19 15.38 -11.81
CA SER A 51 -3.19 14.54 -12.49
C SER A 51 -2.75 14.26 -13.91
N CYS A 52 -3.17 13.10 -14.39
CA CYS A 52 -3.04 12.70 -15.80
C CYS A 52 -4.42 12.64 -16.42
N ALA A 53 -4.58 13.25 -17.60
CA ALA A 53 -5.80 13.20 -18.39
C ALA A 53 -5.70 12.23 -19.58
N THR A 54 -4.58 11.53 -19.72
CA THR A 54 -4.34 10.61 -20.84
C THR A 54 -4.81 9.20 -20.45
N SER A 55 -5.81 8.69 -21.13
CA SER A 55 -6.22 7.29 -20.98
C SER A 55 -5.21 6.34 -21.62
N VAL A 56 -4.94 5.24 -20.93
CA VAL A 56 -4.08 4.14 -21.38
C VAL A 56 -4.96 2.92 -21.61
N SER A 57 -5.21 2.60 -22.87
CA SER A 57 -6.14 1.53 -23.26
C SER A 57 -5.52 0.13 -23.27
N ALA A 58 -4.18 0.04 -23.28
CA ALA A 58 -3.47 -1.24 -23.32
C ALA A 58 -2.12 -1.12 -22.60
N ALA A 59 -1.63 -2.25 -22.08
CA ALA A 59 -0.29 -2.35 -21.55
C ALA A 59 0.76 -2.09 -22.63
N GLY A 60 1.79 -1.34 -22.30
CA GLY A 60 2.89 -0.99 -23.21
C GLY A 60 3.45 0.40 -22.98
N PRO A 61 4.30 0.87 -23.92
CA PRO A 61 4.80 2.23 -23.90
C PRO A 61 3.66 3.24 -24.05
N ALA A 62 3.64 4.25 -23.18
CA ALA A 62 2.64 5.30 -23.17
C ALA A 62 3.29 6.66 -22.96
N VAL A 63 2.69 7.69 -23.57
CA VAL A 63 3.02 9.09 -23.32
C VAL A 63 1.87 9.72 -22.56
N LEU A 64 2.12 10.14 -21.33
CA LEU A 64 1.12 10.67 -20.43
C LEU A 64 1.25 12.18 -20.33
N THR A 65 0.14 12.91 -20.52
CA THR A 65 0.08 14.36 -20.31
C THR A 65 -0.36 14.66 -18.89
N LEU A 66 0.49 15.33 -18.15
CA LEU A 66 0.28 15.68 -16.76
C LEU A 66 -0.10 17.15 -16.59
N ALA A 67 -0.86 17.47 -15.56
CA ALA A 67 -1.12 18.86 -15.19
C ALA A 67 0.15 19.59 -14.71
N SER A 68 1.12 18.85 -14.16
CA SER A 68 2.43 19.36 -13.77
C SER A 68 3.47 18.24 -13.83
N VAL A 69 4.68 18.58 -14.23
CA VAL A 69 5.86 17.69 -14.22
C VAL A 69 6.90 18.15 -13.20
N SER A 70 6.53 19.07 -12.31
CA SER A 70 7.43 19.59 -11.28
C SER A 70 7.95 18.44 -10.39
N GLY A 71 9.27 18.36 -10.24
CA GLY A 71 9.93 17.31 -9.47
C GLY A 71 10.05 15.96 -10.18
N LEU A 72 9.61 15.85 -11.45
CA LEU A 72 9.79 14.64 -12.25
C LEU A 72 11.04 14.75 -13.12
N SER A 73 11.80 13.66 -13.16
CA SER A 73 12.97 13.49 -14.01
C SER A 73 13.03 12.05 -14.54
N VAL A 74 13.88 11.81 -15.51
CA VAL A 74 14.15 10.44 -15.98
C VAL A 74 14.65 9.60 -14.80
N GLY A 75 14.08 8.42 -14.66
CA GLY A 75 14.37 7.51 -13.53
C GLY A 75 13.45 7.70 -12.32
N THR A 76 12.70 8.82 -12.21
CA THR A 76 11.71 9.00 -11.13
C THR A 76 10.64 7.90 -11.21
N ARG A 77 10.34 7.29 -10.08
CA ARG A 77 9.23 6.35 -9.95
C ARG A 77 7.97 7.11 -9.54
N VAL A 78 6.89 6.86 -10.26
CA VAL A 78 5.60 7.48 -10.01
C VAL A 78 4.52 6.41 -9.87
N GLN A 79 3.55 6.68 -9.03
CA GLN A 79 2.34 5.88 -8.90
C GLN A 79 1.24 6.53 -9.74
N LEU A 80 0.68 5.75 -10.66
CA LEU A 80 -0.46 6.14 -11.47
C LEU A 80 -1.73 5.61 -10.83
N ASP A 81 -2.81 6.38 -10.93
CA ASP A 81 -4.17 5.96 -10.59
C ASP A 81 -4.26 5.36 -9.17
N VAL A 82 -3.80 6.11 -8.18
CA VAL A 82 -3.68 5.65 -6.78
C VAL A 82 -5.01 5.23 -6.16
N ASP A 83 -6.12 5.73 -6.67
CA ASP A 83 -7.47 5.45 -6.17
C ASP A 83 -8.18 4.33 -6.96
N GLY A 84 -7.59 3.88 -8.08
CA GLY A 84 -8.16 2.88 -8.97
C GLY A 84 -7.20 1.74 -9.32
N ALA A 85 -6.82 1.66 -10.59
CA ALA A 85 -5.91 0.63 -11.11
C ALA A 85 -4.43 0.88 -10.78
N ARG A 86 -4.12 1.25 -9.54
CA ARG A 86 -2.80 1.69 -9.09
C ARG A 86 -1.64 0.88 -9.69
N GLU A 87 -0.69 1.60 -10.26
CA GLU A 87 0.51 1.05 -10.85
C GLU A 87 1.72 1.94 -10.58
N THR A 88 2.87 1.35 -10.27
CA THR A 88 4.13 2.08 -10.19
C THR A 88 4.91 1.92 -11.50
N VAL A 89 5.24 3.05 -12.11
CA VAL A 89 6.01 3.12 -13.36
C VAL A 89 7.24 3.98 -13.18
N THR A 90 8.25 3.78 -14.05
CA THR A 90 9.46 4.61 -14.07
C THR A 90 9.40 5.56 -15.26
N VAL A 91 9.63 6.83 -15.01
CA VAL A 91 9.72 7.88 -16.04
C VAL A 91 10.94 7.63 -16.91
N ARG A 92 10.73 7.49 -18.22
CA ARG A 92 11.77 7.26 -19.22
C ARG A 92 12.21 8.52 -19.95
N ALA A 93 11.28 9.46 -20.13
CA ALA A 93 11.56 10.77 -20.71
C ALA A 93 10.58 11.80 -20.15
N VAL A 94 10.98 13.05 -20.12
CA VAL A 94 10.14 14.20 -19.76
C VAL A 94 10.27 15.22 -20.88
N SER A 95 9.15 15.71 -21.41
CA SER A 95 9.11 16.73 -22.48
C SER A 95 7.89 17.64 -22.28
N GLY A 96 8.13 18.90 -21.96
CA GLY A 96 7.06 19.83 -21.64
C GLY A 96 6.22 19.28 -20.45
N LEU A 97 4.92 19.13 -20.66
CA LEU A 97 3.99 18.54 -19.68
C LEU A 97 3.79 17.03 -19.86
N THR A 98 4.60 16.37 -20.70
CA THR A 98 4.45 14.94 -20.95
C THR A 98 5.58 14.12 -20.34
N ILE A 99 5.24 12.90 -19.93
CA ILE A 99 6.20 11.88 -19.53
C ILE A 99 6.01 10.62 -20.38
N SER A 100 7.11 9.95 -20.71
CA SER A 100 7.07 8.61 -21.33
C SER A 100 7.29 7.55 -20.27
N VAL A 101 6.44 6.54 -20.24
CA VAL A 101 6.47 5.44 -19.29
C VAL A 101 6.14 4.11 -19.98
N VAL A 102 6.20 3.00 -19.26
CA VAL A 102 5.65 1.71 -19.71
C VAL A 102 4.62 1.28 -18.67
N CYS A 103 3.36 1.24 -19.10
CA CYS A 103 2.24 0.78 -18.26
C CYS A 103 2.02 -0.72 -18.44
N ARG A 104 1.57 -1.37 -17.38
CA ARG A 104 1.15 -2.78 -17.38
C ARG A 104 -0.35 -2.92 -17.23
N LYS A 105 -1.02 -1.85 -16.81
CA LYS A 105 -2.46 -1.77 -16.59
C LYS A 105 -3.07 -0.73 -17.52
N THR A 106 -4.37 -0.82 -17.70
CA THR A 106 -5.18 0.21 -18.35
C THR A 106 -5.58 1.26 -17.33
N HIS A 107 -5.65 2.51 -17.76
CA HIS A 107 -6.06 3.64 -16.93
C HIS A 107 -7.04 4.49 -17.73
N GLU A 108 -8.18 4.82 -17.15
CA GLU A 108 -9.25 5.55 -17.84
C GLU A 108 -9.57 6.89 -17.16
N GLY A 109 -9.98 7.86 -17.97
CA GLY A 109 -10.38 9.17 -17.48
C GLY A 109 -9.22 10.01 -16.97
N THR A 110 -9.51 10.84 -15.95
CA THR A 110 -8.51 11.64 -15.25
C THR A 110 -8.19 10.98 -13.91
N TYR A 111 -6.93 10.68 -13.70
CA TYR A 111 -6.47 9.97 -12.51
C TYR A 111 -5.29 10.68 -11.83
N PRO A 112 -5.12 10.52 -10.52
CA PRO A 112 -4.01 11.09 -9.77
C PRO A 112 -2.69 10.40 -10.11
N VAL A 113 -1.62 11.21 -10.12
CA VAL A 113 -0.23 10.75 -10.29
C VAL A 113 0.60 11.32 -9.15
N GLU A 114 1.30 10.44 -8.45
CA GLU A 114 2.12 10.81 -7.30
C GLU A 114 3.54 10.25 -7.45
N VAL A 115 4.54 11.01 -7.01
CA VAL A 115 5.91 10.49 -6.93
C VAL A 115 5.97 9.42 -5.85
N GLU A 116 6.61 8.29 -6.17
CA GLU A 116 6.82 7.23 -5.19
C GLU A 116 7.67 7.75 -4.04
N SER A 117 7.12 7.72 -2.85
CA SER A 117 7.75 8.09 -1.59
C SER A 117 7.42 7.05 -0.52
N ALA A 118 8.11 7.09 0.62
CA ALA A 118 7.75 6.22 1.73
C ALA A 118 6.28 6.37 2.12
N LEU A 119 5.75 7.60 2.10
CA LEU A 119 4.35 7.89 2.40
C LEU A 119 3.39 7.23 1.40
N THR A 120 3.63 7.38 0.09
CA THR A 120 2.77 6.78 -0.94
C THR A 120 2.84 5.25 -0.92
N LEU A 121 4.00 4.69 -0.62
CA LEU A 121 4.16 3.24 -0.45
C LEU A 121 3.39 2.72 0.76
N VAL A 122 3.47 3.39 1.91
CA VAL A 122 2.71 3.03 3.11
C VAL A 122 1.20 3.08 2.84
N ARG A 123 0.71 4.16 2.24
CA ARG A 123 -0.70 4.28 1.82
C ARG A 123 -1.12 3.16 0.89
N GLY A 124 -0.22 2.80 -0.04
CA GLY A 124 -0.42 1.67 -0.93
C GLY A 124 -0.65 0.36 -0.19
N VAL A 125 0.21 0.05 0.78
CA VAL A 125 0.07 -1.18 1.57
C VAL A 125 -1.18 -1.16 2.44
N LEU A 126 -1.55 0.00 3.02
CA LEU A 126 -2.80 0.14 3.77
C LEU A 126 -4.04 -0.10 2.90
N ALA A 127 -4.04 0.37 1.66
CA ALA A 127 -5.11 0.10 0.71
C ALA A 127 -5.18 -1.37 0.31
N ASP A 128 -4.03 -2.04 0.09
CA ASP A 128 -3.98 -3.47 -0.20
C ASP A 128 -4.50 -4.31 0.98
N LEU A 129 -4.17 -3.93 2.22
CA LEU A 129 -4.72 -4.56 3.42
C LEU A 129 -6.23 -4.37 3.52
N ALA A 130 -6.76 -3.17 3.20
CA ALA A 130 -8.19 -2.92 3.16
C ALA A 130 -8.91 -3.79 2.12
N ALA A 131 -8.31 -3.93 0.92
CA ALA A 131 -8.87 -4.79 -0.12
C ALA A 131 -8.94 -6.26 0.34
N LEU A 132 -7.89 -6.75 1.04
CA LEU A 132 -7.89 -8.11 1.60
C LEU A 132 -8.94 -8.30 2.71
N GLU A 133 -9.22 -7.27 3.51
CA GLU A 133 -10.30 -7.34 4.51
C GLU A 133 -11.66 -7.51 3.83
N HIS A 134 -11.88 -6.77 2.75
CA HIS A 134 -13.13 -6.86 1.99
C HIS A 134 -13.32 -8.24 1.35
N VAL A 135 -12.27 -8.80 0.74
CA VAL A 135 -12.29 -10.15 0.18
C VAL A 135 -12.57 -11.21 1.26
N SER A 136 -11.95 -11.08 2.44
CA SER A 136 -12.12 -12.09 3.50
C SER A 136 -13.51 -12.08 4.13
N THR A 137 -14.25 -10.97 4.11
CA THR A 137 -15.55 -10.86 4.77
C THR A 137 -16.75 -11.05 3.84
N ILE A 138 -16.70 -10.57 2.62
CA ILE A 138 -17.85 -10.58 1.70
C ILE A 138 -17.70 -11.65 0.63
N ASP A 139 -16.56 -11.69 -0.05
CA ASP A 139 -16.39 -12.61 -1.18
C ASP A 139 -16.13 -14.05 -0.74
N ALA A 140 -15.48 -14.25 0.42
CA ALA A 140 -15.38 -15.58 1.01
C ALA A 140 -16.78 -16.09 1.42
N PHE A 141 -17.64 -15.27 2.02
CA PHE A 141 -19.03 -15.64 2.32
C PHE A 141 -19.89 -15.79 1.08
N ASN A 142 -19.70 -15.00 0.04
CA ASN A 142 -20.42 -15.11 -1.23
C ASN A 142 -19.92 -16.29 -2.07
N ALA A 143 -18.62 -16.59 -2.04
CA ALA A 143 -18.06 -17.79 -2.65
C ALA A 143 -18.45 -19.05 -1.87
N LEU A 144 -18.71 -18.97 -0.57
CA LEU A 144 -19.31 -20.01 0.29
C LEU A 144 -20.80 -20.26 -0.02
N GLY A 145 -21.41 -19.52 -0.94
CA GLY A 145 -22.79 -19.70 -1.36
C GLY A 145 -23.08 -21.10 -1.89
N LEU A 146 -23.37 -22.01 -0.94
CA LEU A 146 -24.20 -23.20 -1.12
C LEU A 146 -23.78 -24.21 -2.21
N ARG A 147 -22.53 -24.59 -2.27
CA ARG A 147 -22.15 -25.82 -2.95
C ARG A 147 -21.57 -26.82 -1.94
N ARG A 148 -22.38 -27.82 -1.60
CA ARG A 148 -22.08 -29.08 -0.87
C ARG A 148 -20.90 -29.05 0.12
N VAL A 149 -21.22 -29.31 1.37
CA VAL A 149 -20.39 -29.25 2.58
C VAL A 149 -19.02 -29.96 2.45
N ASP A 150 -18.92 -31.01 1.68
CA ASP A 150 -17.69 -31.83 1.59
C ASP A 150 -16.65 -31.31 0.57
N GLU A 151 -17.05 -30.56 -0.46
CA GLU A 151 -16.12 -29.94 -1.42
C GLU A 151 -15.68 -28.54 -1.00
N VAL A 152 -16.50 -27.85 -0.21
CA VAL A 152 -16.26 -26.49 0.30
C VAL A 152 -15.10 -26.45 1.29
N GLU A 153 -14.93 -27.48 2.12
CA GLU A 153 -13.91 -27.50 3.17
C GLU A 153 -12.46 -27.44 2.63
N TRP A 154 -12.20 -27.97 1.44
CA TRP A 154 -10.84 -28.02 0.87
C TRP A 154 -10.45 -26.75 0.12
N SER A 155 -11.34 -26.17 -0.67
CA SER A 155 -11.05 -24.94 -1.44
C SER A 155 -10.95 -23.73 -0.53
N ASP A 156 -11.76 -23.66 0.51
CA ASP A 156 -11.84 -22.50 1.42
C ASP A 156 -10.64 -22.41 2.35
N ARG A 157 -10.16 -23.53 2.89
CA ARG A 157 -8.94 -23.53 3.72
C ARG A 157 -7.72 -23.07 2.93
N GLY A 158 -7.61 -23.44 1.65
CA GLY A 158 -6.54 -22.99 0.77
C GLY A 158 -6.60 -21.49 0.48
N GLN A 159 -7.78 -20.97 0.20
CA GLN A 159 -7.96 -19.54 -0.07
C GLN A 159 -7.75 -18.69 1.17
N LEU A 160 -8.31 -19.09 2.32
CA LEU A 160 -8.10 -18.41 3.59
C LEU A 160 -6.62 -18.41 3.99
N ALA A 161 -5.91 -19.51 3.80
CA ALA A 161 -4.47 -19.58 4.08
C ALA A 161 -3.67 -18.63 3.17
N LEU A 162 -4.03 -18.51 1.89
CA LEU A 162 -3.40 -17.57 0.97
C LEU A 162 -3.67 -16.10 1.34
N VAL A 163 -4.91 -15.78 1.73
CA VAL A 163 -5.29 -14.43 2.20
C VAL A 163 -4.51 -14.09 3.48
N GLU A 164 -4.45 -15.00 4.43
CA GLU A 164 -3.69 -14.80 5.67
C GLU A 164 -2.18 -14.68 5.41
N GLN A 165 -1.63 -15.45 4.48
CA GLN A 165 -0.24 -15.34 4.07
C GLN A 165 0.03 -13.99 3.40
N ALA A 166 -0.84 -13.54 2.49
CA ALA A 166 -0.76 -12.22 1.86
C ALA A 166 -0.83 -11.09 2.90
N ARG A 167 -1.76 -11.18 3.85
CA ARG A 167 -1.90 -10.24 4.97
C ARG A 167 -0.64 -10.17 5.82
N ARG A 168 -0.07 -11.32 6.22
CA ARG A 168 1.20 -11.36 6.97
C ARG A 168 2.35 -10.71 6.21
N THR A 169 2.46 -10.97 4.90
CA THR A 169 3.49 -10.37 4.06
C THR A 169 3.33 -8.85 3.96
N LEU A 170 2.11 -8.35 3.79
CA LEU A 170 1.83 -6.92 3.73
C LEU A 170 2.11 -6.25 5.08
N ARG A 171 1.74 -6.87 6.20
CA ARG A 171 2.04 -6.37 7.57
C ARG A 171 3.54 -6.29 7.82
N ALA A 172 4.30 -7.32 7.45
CA ALA A 172 5.75 -7.32 7.58
C ALA A 172 6.39 -6.20 6.74
N ARG A 173 5.90 -6.01 5.52
CA ARG A 173 6.32 -4.91 4.65
C ARG A 173 5.98 -3.55 5.24
N LEU A 174 4.77 -3.37 5.76
CA LEU A 174 4.32 -2.15 6.41
C LEU A 174 5.19 -1.82 7.64
N ALA A 175 5.43 -2.80 8.51
CA ALA A 175 6.28 -2.64 9.68
C ALA A 175 7.71 -2.22 9.30
N SER A 176 8.29 -2.83 8.26
CA SER A 176 9.61 -2.46 7.74
C SER A 176 9.64 -1.02 7.22
N MET A 177 8.62 -0.62 6.45
CA MET A 177 8.53 0.73 5.87
C MET A 177 8.29 1.82 6.91
N CYS A 178 7.69 1.48 8.05
CA CYS A 178 7.45 2.38 9.18
C CYS A 178 8.55 2.34 10.25
N GLY A 179 9.64 1.60 10.04
CA GLY A 179 10.73 1.45 11.01
C GLY A 179 10.36 0.62 12.25
N LEU A 180 9.23 -0.09 12.20
CA LEU A 180 8.70 -0.85 13.36
C LEU A 180 9.32 -2.24 13.50
N SER A 181 10.03 -2.73 12.50
CA SER A 181 10.68 -4.06 12.53
C SER A 181 11.68 -4.20 13.69
N GLN A 182 12.37 -3.13 14.06
CA GLN A 182 13.28 -3.11 15.20
C GLN A 182 12.54 -3.16 16.54
N ILE A 183 11.38 -2.50 16.62
CA ILE A 183 10.53 -2.48 17.83
C ILE A 183 9.94 -3.87 18.06
N VAL A 184 9.49 -4.54 17.02
CA VAL A 184 8.97 -5.90 17.06
C VAL A 184 10.06 -6.91 17.48
N ALA A 185 11.29 -6.75 16.99
CA ALA A 185 12.43 -7.59 17.38
C ALA A 185 12.84 -7.39 18.84
N MET A 186 12.72 -6.18 19.39
CA MET A 186 13.00 -5.88 20.78
C MET A 186 11.91 -6.40 21.74
N ALA A 187 10.66 -6.50 21.28
CA ALA A 187 9.54 -7.02 22.08
C ALA A 187 9.53 -8.56 22.15
N GLY A 188 10.12 -9.24 21.17
CA GLY A 188 10.36 -10.68 21.21
C GLY A 188 11.70 -10.98 21.87
N GLY A 189 11.77 -10.85 23.19
CA GLY A 189 12.96 -11.20 23.96
C GLY A 189 13.43 -12.65 23.71
N PRO A 190 14.69 -12.99 24.05
CA PRO A 190 15.25 -14.30 23.74
C PRO A 190 14.40 -15.42 24.39
N THR A 191 13.93 -16.33 23.54
CA THR A 191 13.40 -17.64 23.97
C THR A 191 14.51 -18.53 24.49
#